data_c5e452f9c93594e5d0b46cd22ca12b86
#
_entry.id   c5e452f9c93594e5d0b46cd22ca12b86
#
_cell.length_a   1.000
_cell.length_b   1.000
_cell.length_c   1.000
_cell.angle_alpha   90.00
_cell.angle_beta   90.00
_cell.angle_gamma   90.00
#
_symmetry.space_group_name_H-M   'P 1'
#
loop_
_entity.id
_entity.type
_entity.pdbx_description
1 polymer ?
#
loop_
_entity_poly.entity_id
_entity_poly.type
_entity_poly.pdbx_seq_one_letter_code
_entity_poly.pdbx_strand_id
1 'polypeptide(L)'
;MLLMKRMIDLHSHILPGIDDGAAHLDISIEMARIAEASGVTVQACTPHILPGVYNNTGPQILLATIELQRRLDEKGISLRLVAGADAHVVPNMVAGLREKRIPSLAGSRYVLVEPPHHVPLPRIENFFFDILGGGFVPILTHPERLTWIETHYAVFKELSRAGTWMQVTSGSLTGAFGRRPKYWAERMLNEGLVNILATDAHGARRRRPDLAEGRAVAATWLGEQEAEELVLVRPQAILDNRDPSEVSAPPSVADRRWDKGMSGTGHSDEHNRRSRGWRNWFSQTIKSPRANRDR
;
A
#
# COMPACT_ATOMS: atom_id res chain seq x y z
N MET A 1 18.39 -24.12 10.95
CA MET A 1 17.05 -23.54 10.91
C MET A 1 17.21 -22.12 10.33
N LEU A 2 16.91 -21.92 9.05
CA LEU A 2 16.91 -20.55 8.51
C LEU A 2 15.88 -19.76 9.30
N LEU A 3 16.31 -18.66 9.92
CA LEU A 3 15.37 -17.71 10.51
C LEU A 3 14.44 -17.23 9.40
N MET A 4 13.16 -17.60 9.48
CA MET A 4 12.16 -17.06 8.56
C MET A 4 12.15 -15.54 8.72
N LYS A 5 12.31 -14.83 7.60
CA LYS A 5 12.31 -13.37 7.60
C LYS A 5 10.89 -12.90 7.93
N ARG A 6 10.77 -12.04 8.94
CA ARG A 6 9.49 -11.42 9.30
C ARG A 6 9.00 -10.53 8.18
N MET A 7 7.71 -10.58 7.91
CA MET A 7 7.05 -9.74 6.90
C MET A 7 5.72 -9.21 7.42
N ILE A 8 5.26 -8.13 6.82
CA ILE A 8 3.98 -7.48 7.08
C ILE A 8 3.24 -7.38 5.75
N ASP A 9 2.04 -7.93 5.69
CA ASP A 9 1.16 -7.87 4.52
C ASP A 9 0.04 -6.86 4.77
N LEU A 10 0.04 -5.77 4.03
CA LEU A 10 -0.90 -4.66 4.26
C LEU A 10 -2.12 -4.68 3.33
N HIS A 11 -2.33 -5.75 2.54
CA HIS A 11 -3.47 -5.86 1.66
C HIS A 11 -3.94 -7.31 1.54
N SER A 12 -5.10 -7.63 2.15
CA SER A 12 -5.68 -8.97 2.13
C SER A 12 -7.17 -8.95 2.42
N HIS A 13 -7.94 -9.76 1.68
CA HIS A 13 -9.38 -9.97 1.82
C HIS A 13 -9.67 -11.21 2.67
N ILE A 14 -9.06 -11.27 3.85
CA ILE A 14 -9.10 -12.43 4.74
C ILE A 14 -10.37 -12.50 5.59
N LEU A 15 -11.13 -11.39 5.74
CA LEU A 15 -12.35 -11.38 6.55
C LEU A 15 -13.45 -12.22 5.89
N PRO A 16 -14.13 -13.12 6.66
CA PRO A 16 -15.04 -14.07 6.04
C PRO A 16 -16.36 -13.44 5.62
N GLY A 17 -16.76 -13.64 4.36
CA GLY A 17 -18.12 -13.39 3.86
C GLY A 17 -18.53 -11.92 3.73
N ILE A 18 -17.58 -10.97 3.68
CA ILE A 18 -17.92 -9.54 3.60
C ILE A 18 -17.55 -8.88 2.26
N ASP A 19 -16.78 -9.58 1.43
CA ASP A 19 -16.44 -9.18 0.06
C ASP A 19 -16.17 -10.42 -0.82
N ASP A 20 -15.40 -10.29 -1.90
CA ASP A 20 -15.01 -11.38 -2.80
C ASP A 20 -13.78 -12.18 -2.34
N GLY A 21 -13.33 -11.97 -1.11
CA GLY A 21 -12.22 -12.69 -0.49
C GLY A 21 -12.64 -14.05 0.10
N ALA A 22 -12.30 -14.28 1.37
CA ALA A 22 -12.64 -15.51 2.09
C ALA A 22 -14.16 -15.69 2.19
N ALA A 23 -14.72 -16.73 1.56
CA ALA A 23 -16.16 -16.94 1.56
C ALA A 23 -16.73 -17.28 2.96
N HIS A 24 -15.94 -17.93 3.81
CA HIS A 24 -16.32 -18.33 5.17
C HIS A 24 -15.09 -18.51 6.06
N LEU A 25 -15.31 -18.65 7.36
CA LEU A 25 -14.28 -18.68 8.40
C LEU A 25 -13.17 -19.71 8.15
N ASP A 26 -13.51 -20.91 7.66
CA ASP A 26 -12.49 -21.95 7.43
C ASP A 26 -11.48 -21.54 6.37
N ILE A 27 -11.93 -20.82 5.33
CA ILE A 27 -11.03 -20.23 4.32
C ILE A 27 -10.13 -19.16 4.94
N SER A 28 -10.68 -18.28 5.79
CA SER A 28 -9.89 -17.28 6.52
C SER A 28 -8.80 -17.92 7.38
N ILE A 29 -9.12 -19.00 8.09
CA ILE A 29 -8.18 -19.75 8.91
C ILE A 29 -7.08 -20.41 8.05
N GLU A 30 -7.46 -21.01 6.91
CA GLU A 30 -6.48 -21.57 5.97
C GLU A 30 -5.57 -20.49 5.39
N MET A 31 -6.13 -19.33 5.01
CA MET A 31 -5.35 -18.17 4.57
C MET A 31 -4.37 -17.71 5.66
N ALA A 32 -4.82 -17.59 6.92
CA ALA A 32 -3.97 -17.18 8.03
C ALA A 32 -2.79 -18.13 8.25
N ARG A 33 -3.00 -19.45 8.15
CA ARG A 33 -1.93 -20.45 8.24
C ARG A 33 -0.92 -20.34 7.10
N ILE A 34 -1.38 -20.06 5.88
CA ILE A 34 -0.50 -19.85 4.73
C ILE A 34 0.33 -18.59 4.93
N ALA A 35 -0.27 -17.49 5.38
CA ALA A 35 0.42 -16.24 5.67
C ALA A 35 1.50 -16.44 6.75
N GLU A 36 1.14 -17.06 7.90
CA GLU A 36 2.07 -17.39 8.97
C GLU A 36 3.22 -18.27 8.46
N ALA A 37 2.90 -19.34 7.72
CA ALA A 37 3.89 -20.25 7.16
C ALA A 37 4.82 -19.57 6.13
N SER A 38 4.38 -18.51 5.46
CA SER A 38 5.21 -17.70 4.57
C SER A 38 6.10 -16.69 5.31
N GLY A 39 5.93 -16.53 6.63
CA GLY A 39 6.68 -15.59 7.46
C GLY A 39 5.99 -14.24 7.69
N VAL A 40 4.72 -14.09 7.30
CA VAL A 40 3.92 -12.91 7.64
C VAL A 40 3.57 -12.95 9.12
N THR A 41 3.92 -11.90 9.84
CA THR A 41 3.66 -11.78 11.29
C THR A 41 2.53 -10.80 11.60
N VAL A 42 2.26 -9.87 10.67
CA VAL A 42 1.13 -8.92 10.75
C VAL A 42 0.45 -8.88 9.39
N GLN A 43 -0.88 -8.98 9.38
CA GLN A 43 -1.68 -8.88 8.17
C GLN A 43 -2.81 -7.87 8.34
N ALA A 44 -2.95 -6.95 7.39
CA ALA A 44 -4.08 -6.06 7.35
C ALA A 44 -5.30 -6.76 6.73
N CYS A 45 -6.42 -6.63 7.40
CA CYS A 45 -7.74 -7.00 6.88
C CYS A 45 -8.28 -5.79 6.10
N THR A 46 -8.26 -5.85 4.79
CA THR A 46 -8.61 -4.74 3.90
C THR A 46 -9.73 -5.11 2.94
N PRO A 47 -10.93 -5.44 3.44
CA PRO A 47 -12.04 -5.74 2.57
C PRO A 47 -12.41 -4.51 1.74
N HIS A 48 -13.01 -4.75 0.57
CA HIS A 48 -13.50 -3.68 -0.27
C HIS A 48 -14.54 -2.81 0.41
N ILE A 49 -14.41 -1.49 0.23
CA ILE A 49 -15.49 -0.52 0.41
C ILE A 49 -15.85 0.02 -0.98
N LEU A 50 -16.92 -0.50 -1.55
CA LEU A 50 -17.45 -0.12 -2.86
C LEU A 50 -18.97 0.07 -2.74
N PRO A 51 -19.47 1.31 -2.61
CA PRO A 51 -20.90 1.59 -2.43
C PRO A 51 -21.76 0.92 -3.51
N GLY A 52 -22.82 0.24 -3.09
CA GLY A 52 -23.71 -0.48 -3.98
C GLY A 52 -23.29 -1.92 -4.30
N VAL A 53 -22.05 -2.30 -4.02
CA VAL A 53 -21.52 -3.67 -4.19
C VAL A 53 -21.07 -4.24 -2.84
N TYR A 54 -20.08 -3.60 -2.22
CA TYR A 54 -19.56 -3.96 -0.89
C TYR A 54 -19.75 -2.76 0.06
N ASN A 55 -20.89 -2.76 0.77
CA ASN A 55 -21.30 -1.67 1.66
C ASN A 55 -20.68 -1.82 3.07
N ASN A 56 -19.40 -2.22 3.12
CA ASN A 56 -18.67 -2.35 4.37
C ASN A 56 -18.41 -0.97 5.01
N THR A 57 -18.35 -0.93 6.34
CA THR A 57 -18.04 0.28 7.11
C THR A 57 -16.90 0.03 8.08
N GLY A 58 -16.18 1.09 8.47
CA GLY A 58 -15.06 0.98 9.40
C GLY A 58 -15.39 0.25 10.70
N PRO A 59 -16.50 0.58 11.40
CA PRO A 59 -16.90 -0.16 12.60
C PRO A 59 -17.15 -1.66 12.37
N GLN A 60 -17.80 -2.03 11.25
CA GLN A 60 -18.04 -3.44 10.90
C GLN A 60 -16.73 -4.18 10.62
N ILE A 61 -15.82 -3.58 9.85
CA ILE A 61 -14.49 -4.15 9.55
C ILE A 61 -13.69 -4.34 10.84
N LEU A 62 -13.68 -3.36 11.74
CA LEU A 62 -12.99 -3.46 13.01
C LEU A 62 -13.51 -4.63 13.86
N LEU A 63 -14.83 -4.76 14.00
CA LEU A 63 -15.46 -5.85 14.75
C LEU A 63 -15.15 -7.23 14.12
N ALA A 64 -15.23 -7.32 12.79
CA ALA A 64 -14.89 -8.55 12.08
C ALA A 64 -13.41 -8.93 12.24
N THR A 65 -12.51 -7.93 12.24
CA THR A 65 -11.07 -8.15 12.48
C THR A 65 -10.82 -8.69 13.89
N ILE A 66 -11.45 -8.11 14.90
CA ILE A 66 -11.35 -8.56 16.31
C ILE A 66 -11.87 -9.99 16.45
N GLU A 67 -13.01 -10.31 15.86
CA GLU A 67 -13.57 -11.67 15.94
C GLU A 67 -12.69 -12.68 15.21
N LEU A 68 -12.16 -12.36 14.03
CA LEU A 68 -11.24 -13.26 13.33
C LEU A 68 -9.95 -13.45 14.15
N GLN A 69 -9.38 -12.39 14.74
CA GLN A 69 -8.19 -12.52 15.61
C GLN A 69 -8.46 -13.50 16.75
N ARG A 70 -9.59 -13.37 17.45
CA ARG A 70 -9.97 -14.29 18.51
C ARG A 70 -10.01 -15.75 18.01
N ARG A 71 -10.54 -16.00 16.80
CA ARG A 71 -10.56 -17.34 16.20
C ARG A 71 -9.17 -17.86 15.86
N LEU A 72 -8.25 -16.99 15.41
CA LEU A 72 -6.87 -17.38 15.15
C LEU A 72 -6.15 -17.75 16.45
N ASP A 73 -6.34 -16.96 17.52
CA ASP A 73 -5.75 -17.21 18.83
C ASP A 73 -6.21 -18.56 19.40
N GLU A 74 -7.52 -18.88 19.31
CA GLU A 74 -8.09 -20.18 19.71
C GLU A 74 -7.48 -21.38 18.96
N LYS A 75 -6.97 -21.13 17.72
CA LYS A 75 -6.34 -22.16 16.89
C LYS A 75 -4.81 -22.15 16.97
N GLY A 76 -4.22 -21.31 17.83
CA GLY A 76 -2.78 -21.20 18.03
C GLY A 76 -2.04 -20.64 16.79
N ILE A 77 -2.71 -19.80 15.98
CA ILE A 77 -2.11 -19.14 14.81
C ILE A 77 -1.54 -17.79 15.26
N SER A 78 -0.22 -17.62 15.15
CA SER A 78 0.50 -16.45 15.68
C SER A 78 0.51 -15.26 14.68
N LEU A 79 -0.53 -15.11 13.87
CA LEU A 79 -0.70 -13.99 12.92
C LEU A 79 -1.48 -12.87 13.59
N ARG A 80 -0.87 -11.68 13.71
CA ARG A 80 -1.55 -10.48 14.20
C ARG A 80 -2.34 -9.81 13.07
N LEU A 81 -3.62 -9.56 13.31
CA LEU A 81 -4.48 -8.84 12.37
C LEU A 81 -4.59 -7.36 12.74
N VAL A 82 -4.67 -6.50 11.73
CA VAL A 82 -5.00 -5.07 11.88
C VAL A 82 -6.10 -4.69 10.89
N ALA A 83 -6.97 -3.76 11.29
CA ALA A 83 -8.04 -3.31 10.41
C ALA A 83 -7.55 -2.28 9.40
N GLY A 84 -8.14 -2.30 8.22
CA GLY A 84 -7.99 -1.35 7.13
C GLY A 84 -9.12 -1.52 6.14
N ALA A 85 -9.02 -0.93 4.97
CA ALA A 85 -9.91 -1.18 3.84
C ALA A 85 -9.16 -0.98 2.52
N ASP A 86 -9.51 -1.76 1.49
CA ASP A 86 -9.27 -1.40 0.11
C ASP A 86 -10.45 -0.56 -0.37
N ALA A 87 -10.31 0.76 -0.24
CA ALA A 87 -11.39 1.69 -0.50
C ALA A 87 -11.38 2.11 -1.97
N HIS A 88 -12.45 1.80 -2.68
CA HIS A 88 -12.64 2.33 -4.03
C HIS A 88 -12.75 3.86 -4.00
N VAL A 89 -12.36 4.47 -5.12
CA VAL A 89 -12.51 5.91 -5.31
C VAL A 89 -13.98 6.30 -5.20
N VAL A 90 -14.32 7.03 -4.14
CA VAL A 90 -15.69 7.46 -3.84
C VAL A 90 -15.74 8.96 -3.53
N PRO A 91 -16.83 9.65 -3.85
CA PRO A 91 -17.03 11.03 -3.42
C PRO A 91 -16.92 11.15 -1.89
N ASN A 92 -16.41 12.27 -1.41
CA ASN A 92 -16.27 12.55 0.04
C ASN A 92 -15.36 11.58 0.82
N MET A 93 -14.39 10.97 0.15
CA MET A 93 -13.47 10.01 0.78
C MET A 93 -12.77 10.60 2.01
N VAL A 94 -12.27 11.84 1.94
CA VAL A 94 -11.63 12.53 3.07
C VAL A 94 -12.56 12.66 4.29
N ALA A 95 -13.84 12.99 4.06
CA ALA A 95 -14.84 13.02 5.13
C ALA A 95 -15.06 11.61 5.71
N GLY A 96 -15.16 10.59 4.86
CA GLY A 96 -15.28 9.19 5.26
C GLY A 96 -14.12 8.70 6.13
N LEU A 97 -12.90 9.10 5.80
CA LEU A 97 -11.69 8.80 6.58
C LEU A 97 -11.70 9.50 7.94
N ARG A 98 -12.01 10.80 7.99
CA ARG A 98 -12.09 11.58 9.24
C ARG A 98 -13.15 11.05 10.19
N GLU A 99 -14.28 10.63 9.66
CA GLU A 99 -15.41 10.05 10.40
C GLU A 99 -15.22 8.55 10.69
N LYS A 100 -14.10 7.95 10.24
CA LYS A 100 -13.79 6.52 10.36
C LYS A 100 -14.85 5.59 9.74
N ARG A 101 -15.66 6.09 8.81
CA ARG A 101 -16.53 5.26 7.96
C ARG A 101 -15.69 4.43 6.99
N ILE A 102 -14.59 5.01 6.52
CA ILE A 102 -13.53 4.34 5.77
C ILE A 102 -12.33 4.21 6.72
N PRO A 103 -11.92 3.00 7.13
CA PRO A 103 -10.79 2.83 8.01
C PRO A 103 -9.48 2.96 7.24
N SER A 104 -8.54 3.70 7.80
CA SER A 104 -7.16 3.68 7.35
C SER A 104 -6.43 2.44 7.87
N LEU A 105 -5.26 2.11 7.35
CA LEU A 105 -4.45 0.97 7.79
C LEU A 105 -4.05 1.14 9.27
N ALA A 106 -4.53 0.23 10.11
CA ALA A 106 -4.27 0.22 11.55
C ALA A 106 -4.59 1.56 12.27
N GLY A 107 -5.50 2.37 11.73
CA GLY A 107 -5.82 3.70 12.27
C GLY A 107 -4.74 4.76 12.02
N SER A 108 -3.75 4.48 11.19
CA SER A 108 -2.69 5.42 10.79
C SER A 108 -3.20 6.45 9.78
N ARG A 109 -2.33 7.34 9.31
CA ARG A 109 -2.63 8.26 8.21
C ARG A 109 -2.68 7.61 6.82
N TYR A 110 -2.27 6.36 6.68
CA TYR A 110 -2.14 5.67 5.39
C TYR A 110 -3.43 4.93 5.02
N VAL A 111 -3.86 5.05 3.77
CA VAL A 111 -5.10 4.46 3.27
C VAL A 111 -4.88 3.83 1.90
N LEU A 112 -5.36 2.58 1.72
CA LEU A 112 -5.41 1.95 0.40
C LEU A 112 -6.53 2.59 -0.42
N VAL A 113 -6.23 2.89 -1.67
CA VAL A 113 -7.16 3.53 -2.61
C VAL A 113 -7.15 2.77 -3.92
N GLU A 114 -8.30 2.19 -4.28
CA GLU A 114 -8.47 1.41 -5.49
C GLU A 114 -9.19 2.21 -6.58
N PRO A 115 -8.49 2.55 -7.69
CA PRO A 115 -9.15 3.11 -8.86
C PRO A 115 -9.94 2.04 -9.62
N PRO A 116 -10.95 2.42 -10.44
CA PRO A 116 -11.63 1.48 -11.30
C PRO A 116 -10.67 0.74 -12.24
N HIS A 117 -10.75 -0.60 -12.25
CA HIS A 117 -9.81 -1.46 -12.99
C HIS A 117 -9.80 -1.24 -14.50
N HIS A 118 -10.97 -0.94 -15.09
CA HIS A 118 -11.15 -0.94 -16.55
C HIS A 118 -11.37 0.44 -17.16
N VAL A 119 -11.62 1.44 -16.35
CA VAL A 119 -11.92 2.81 -16.80
C VAL A 119 -11.04 3.80 -16.05
N PRO A 120 -10.23 4.61 -16.73
CA PRO A 120 -9.45 5.65 -16.07
C PRO A 120 -10.38 6.67 -15.41
N LEU A 121 -10.06 7.08 -14.20
CA LEU A 121 -10.81 8.12 -13.50
C LEU A 121 -10.39 9.49 -14.07
N PRO A 122 -11.33 10.30 -14.58
CA PRO A 122 -11.01 11.67 -14.98
C PRO A 122 -10.47 12.48 -13.81
N ARG A 123 -9.35 13.17 -14.01
CA ARG A 123 -8.69 14.00 -12.98
C ARG A 123 -8.35 13.23 -11.71
N ILE A 124 -7.87 12.00 -11.87
CA ILE A 124 -7.47 11.13 -10.74
C ILE A 124 -6.46 11.84 -9.82
N GLU A 125 -5.62 12.74 -10.39
CA GLU A 125 -4.64 13.52 -9.65
C GLU A 125 -5.32 14.40 -8.59
N ASN A 126 -6.41 15.09 -8.96
CA ASN A 126 -7.14 15.95 -8.02
C ASN A 126 -7.68 15.13 -6.84
N PHE A 127 -8.20 13.94 -7.11
CA PHE A 127 -8.71 13.06 -6.06
C PHE A 127 -7.62 12.66 -5.06
N PHE A 128 -6.44 12.28 -5.54
CA PHE A 128 -5.31 11.93 -4.67
C PHE A 128 -4.74 13.15 -3.93
N PHE A 129 -4.71 14.32 -4.57
CA PHE A 129 -4.33 15.58 -3.92
C PHE A 129 -5.29 15.98 -2.80
N ASP A 130 -6.59 15.75 -2.95
CA ASP A 130 -7.58 16.02 -1.90
C ASP A 130 -7.33 15.13 -0.67
N ILE A 131 -6.95 13.86 -0.86
CA ILE A 131 -6.59 12.95 0.24
C ILE A 131 -5.33 13.45 0.95
N LEU A 132 -4.28 13.82 0.21
CA LEU A 132 -3.05 14.39 0.77
C LEU A 132 -3.33 15.70 1.51
N GLY A 133 -4.12 16.61 0.92
CA GLY A 133 -4.57 17.85 1.55
C GLY A 133 -5.43 17.61 2.79
N GLY A 134 -6.09 16.48 2.87
CA GLY A 134 -6.86 16.01 4.03
C GLY A 134 -6.02 15.53 5.20
N GLY A 135 -4.69 15.40 5.02
CA GLY A 135 -3.74 14.91 6.02
C GLY A 135 -3.53 13.39 6.00
N PHE A 136 -4.01 12.71 4.95
CA PHE A 136 -3.81 11.27 4.75
C PHE A 136 -2.78 11.01 3.65
N VAL A 137 -2.16 9.84 3.70
CA VAL A 137 -1.22 9.36 2.69
C VAL A 137 -1.92 8.26 1.87
N PRO A 138 -2.37 8.56 0.65
CA PRO A 138 -2.97 7.54 -0.19
C PRO A 138 -1.92 6.55 -0.68
N ILE A 139 -2.26 5.27 -0.63
CA ILE A 139 -1.51 4.18 -1.24
C ILE A 139 -2.36 3.68 -2.41
N LEU A 140 -1.94 3.95 -3.63
CA LEU A 140 -2.61 3.47 -4.83
C LEU A 140 -2.38 1.96 -4.95
N THR A 141 -3.47 1.19 -4.93
CA THR A 141 -3.41 -0.27 -4.96
C THR A 141 -3.20 -0.80 -6.37
N HIS A 142 -2.31 -1.77 -6.49
CA HIS A 142 -2.00 -2.60 -7.67
C HIS A 142 -2.13 -1.88 -9.04
N PRO A 143 -1.48 -0.70 -9.24
CA PRO A 143 -1.54 0.03 -10.50
C PRO A 143 -1.08 -0.79 -11.70
N GLU A 144 -0.22 -1.78 -11.52
CA GLU A 144 0.28 -2.69 -12.54
C GLU A 144 -0.82 -3.57 -13.16
N ARG A 145 -1.96 -3.71 -12.48
CA ARG A 145 -3.10 -4.51 -12.94
C ARG A 145 -4.15 -3.69 -13.70
N LEU A 146 -4.14 -2.37 -13.60
CA LEU A 146 -5.10 -1.51 -14.27
C LEU A 146 -4.97 -1.64 -15.79
N THR A 147 -6.10 -1.84 -16.48
CA THR A 147 -6.08 -2.05 -17.94
C THR A 147 -5.64 -0.83 -18.73
N TRP A 148 -5.69 0.34 -18.11
CA TRP A 148 -5.35 1.64 -18.68
C TRP A 148 -3.97 2.20 -18.24
N ILE A 149 -3.18 1.41 -17.48
CA ILE A 149 -1.85 1.86 -17.01
C ILE A 149 -0.96 2.33 -18.16
N GLU A 150 -1.01 1.66 -19.31
CA GLU A 150 -0.14 1.91 -20.45
C GLU A 150 -0.27 3.33 -20.99
N THR A 151 -1.50 3.83 -21.06
CA THR A 151 -1.80 5.17 -21.57
C THR A 151 -1.69 6.25 -20.49
N HIS A 152 -1.68 5.88 -19.20
CA HIS A 152 -1.69 6.83 -18.08
C HIS A 152 -0.46 6.69 -17.16
N TYR A 153 0.59 5.99 -17.59
CA TYR A 153 1.75 5.73 -16.75
C TYR A 153 2.44 7.00 -16.21
N ALA A 154 2.43 8.08 -17.00
CA ALA A 154 2.96 9.38 -16.58
C ALA A 154 2.23 9.93 -15.34
N VAL A 155 0.91 9.73 -15.26
CA VAL A 155 0.08 10.15 -14.12
C VAL A 155 0.53 9.48 -12.82
N PHE A 156 0.84 8.18 -12.85
CA PHE A 156 1.33 7.48 -11.65
C PHE A 156 2.68 8.01 -11.18
N LYS A 157 3.55 8.41 -12.10
CA LYS A 157 4.82 9.06 -11.75
C LYS A 157 4.60 10.42 -11.08
N GLU A 158 3.62 11.18 -11.55
CA GLU A 158 3.25 12.47 -10.97
C GLU A 158 2.62 12.28 -9.58
N LEU A 159 1.71 11.34 -9.42
CA LEU A 159 1.13 10.98 -8.13
C LEU A 159 2.20 10.56 -7.12
N SER A 160 3.17 9.73 -7.52
CA SER A 160 4.28 9.33 -6.67
C SER A 160 5.13 10.53 -6.24
N ARG A 161 5.46 11.44 -7.17
CA ARG A 161 6.21 12.68 -6.84
C ARG A 161 5.44 13.60 -5.89
N ALA A 162 4.12 13.58 -5.95
CA ALA A 162 3.25 14.36 -5.08
C ALA A 162 3.06 13.76 -3.68
N GLY A 163 3.54 12.52 -3.44
CA GLY A 163 3.49 11.87 -2.13
C GLY A 163 2.51 10.70 -2.03
N THR A 164 1.86 10.30 -3.13
CA THR A 164 1.09 9.06 -3.19
C THR A 164 2.05 7.87 -3.17
N TRP A 165 1.80 6.91 -2.32
CA TRP A 165 2.53 5.65 -2.30
C TRP A 165 1.93 4.66 -3.30
N MET A 166 2.75 3.70 -3.76
CA MET A 166 2.32 2.65 -4.70
C MET A 166 2.48 1.28 -4.04
N GLN A 167 1.42 0.48 -4.07
CA GLN A 167 1.44 -0.93 -3.68
C GLN A 167 1.38 -1.79 -4.94
N VAL A 168 2.34 -2.69 -5.10
CA VAL A 168 2.33 -3.73 -6.15
C VAL A 168 1.94 -5.07 -5.53
N THR A 169 1.18 -5.88 -6.28
CA THR A 169 0.77 -7.22 -5.83
C THR A 169 1.91 -8.22 -6.03
N SER A 170 2.25 -9.01 -4.99
CA SER A 170 3.30 -10.04 -5.06
C SER A 170 3.09 -11.03 -6.20
N GLY A 171 1.85 -11.45 -6.44
CA GLY A 171 1.47 -12.32 -7.55
C GLY A 171 1.72 -11.72 -8.93
N SER A 172 1.78 -10.38 -9.08
CA SER A 172 2.15 -9.76 -10.34
C SER A 172 3.62 -10.00 -10.66
N LEU A 173 4.50 -9.92 -9.68
CA LEU A 173 5.94 -10.22 -9.84
C LEU A 173 6.21 -11.68 -10.18
N THR A 174 5.47 -12.61 -9.58
CA THR A 174 5.62 -14.04 -9.87
C THR A 174 4.96 -14.46 -11.18
N GLY A 175 4.16 -13.57 -11.79
CA GLY A 175 3.47 -13.82 -13.06
C GLY A 175 2.09 -14.47 -12.90
N ALA A 176 1.56 -14.61 -11.69
CA ALA A 176 0.24 -15.20 -11.42
C ALA A 176 -0.91 -14.46 -12.10
N PHE A 177 -0.75 -13.16 -12.38
CA PHE A 177 -1.70 -12.33 -13.12
C PHE A 177 -1.38 -12.18 -14.61
N GLY A 178 -0.42 -12.95 -15.14
CA GLY A 178 -0.01 -12.95 -16.53
C GLY A 178 1.12 -11.95 -16.86
N ARG A 179 1.52 -11.95 -18.14
CA ARG A 179 2.72 -11.21 -18.58
C ARG A 179 2.63 -9.70 -18.48
N ARG A 180 1.43 -9.13 -18.71
CA ARG A 180 1.25 -7.67 -18.71
C ARG A 180 1.36 -7.06 -17.31
N PRO A 181 0.65 -7.53 -16.27
CA PRO A 181 0.88 -7.07 -14.89
C PRO A 181 2.32 -7.29 -14.42
N LYS A 182 2.95 -8.42 -14.77
CA LYS A 182 4.36 -8.68 -14.45
C LYS A 182 5.28 -7.61 -15.04
N TYR A 183 5.15 -7.29 -16.33
CA TYR A 183 5.94 -6.26 -16.99
C TYR A 183 5.83 -4.90 -16.28
N TRP A 184 4.60 -4.48 -15.94
CA TRP A 184 4.38 -3.20 -15.28
C TRP A 184 4.89 -3.20 -13.83
N ALA A 185 4.73 -4.29 -13.09
CA ALA A 185 5.29 -4.44 -11.75
C ALA A 185 6.82 -4.33 -11.76
N GLU A 186 7.50 -5.06 -12.64
CA GLU A 186 8.94 -5.00 -12.81
C GLU A 186 9.42 -3.60 -13.22
N ARG A 187 8.71 -2.95 -14.14
CA ARG A 187 9.02 -1.60 -14.58
C ARG A 187 8.89 -0.58 -13.44
N MET A 188 7.80 -0.64 -12.67
CA MET A 188 7.58 0.26 -11.53
C MET A 188 8.65 0.06 -10.45
N LEU A 189 9.04 -1.18 -10.17
CA LEU A 189 10.16 -1.48 -9.26
C LEU A 189 11.47 -0.86 -9.77
N ASN A 190 11.78 -1.04 -11.05
CA ASN A 190 13.00 -0.51 -11.66
C ASN A 190 13.07 1.03 -11.64
N GLU A 191 11.92 1.68 -11.77
CA GLU A 191 11.81 3.15 -11.75
C GLU A 191 11.71 3.73 -10.32
N GLY A 192 11.72 2.89 -9.27
CA GLY A 192 11.67 3.33 -7.87
C GLY A 192 10.30 3.92 -7.47
N LEU A 193 9.23 3.40 -8.04
CA LEU A 193 7.87 3.88 -7.76
C LEU A 193 7.15 3.06 -6.68
N VAL A 194 7.64 1.85 -6.36
CA VAL A 194 6.93 0.92 -5.47
C VAL A 194 7.38 1.11 -4.03
N ASN A 195 6.45 1.49 -3.16
CA ASN A 195 6.70 1.68 -1.74
C ASN A 195 6.53 0.40 -0.94
N ILE A 196 5.49 -0.39 -1.24
CA ILE A 196 5.20 -1.65 -0.55
C ILE A 196 4.81 -2.75 -1.52
N LEU A 197 5.10 -3.98 -1.12
CA LEU A 197 4.62 -5.21 -1.74
C LEU A 197 3.60 -5.86 -0.81
N ALA A 198 2.46 -6.28 -1.34
CA ALA A 198 1.40 -6.95 -0.59
C ALA A 198 0.80 -8.09 -1.41
N THR A 199 0.05 -9.00 -0.78
CA THR A 199 -0.48 -10.17 -1.49
C THR A 199 -1.76 -9.88 -2.23
N ASP A 200 -2.61 -9.00 -1.73
CA ASP A 200 -3.97 -8.82 -2.21
C ASP A 200 -4.69 -10.18 -2.28
N ALA A 201 -4.54 -10.95 -1.19
CA ALA A 201 -4.99 -12.34 -1.11
C ALA A 201 -6.50 -12.45 -0.97
N HIS A 202 -7.11 -13.38 -1.75
CA HIS A 202 -8.56 -13.59 -1.75
C HIS A 202 -8.96 -15.03 -1.41
N GLY A 203 -7.99 -15.91 -1.16
CA GLY A 203 -8.28 -17.30 -0.83
C GLY A 203 -7.04 -18.15 -0.59
N ALA A 204 -7.27 -19.38 -0.16
CA ALA A 204 -6.21 -20.32 0.16
C ALA A 204 -5.60 -21.01 -1.08
N ARG A 205 -6.31 -21.06 -2.20
CA ARG A 205 -5.87 -21.76 -3.42
C ARG A 205 -5.49 -20.82 -4.55
N ARG A 206 -6.30 -19.81 -4.82
CA ARG A 206 -6.05 -18.75 -5.81
C ARG A 206 -5.84 -17.44 -5.08
N ARG A 207 -4.93 -16.59 -5.54
CA ARG A 207 -4.55 -15.34 -4.89
C ARG A 207 -4.23 -15.60 -3.41
N ARG A 208 -3.26 -16.50 -3.19
CA ARG A 208 -2.86 -16.95 -1.84
C ARG A 208 -2.13 -15.85 -1.09
N PRO A 209 -2.21 -15.81 0.25
CA PRO A 209 -1.44 -14.88 1.08
C PRO A 209 0.01 -15.36 1.26
N ASP A 210 0.72 -15.59 0.14
CA ASP A 210 2.13 -15.96 0.12
C ASP A 210 2.97 -14.75 -0.33
N LEU A 211 3.45 -13.99 0.65
CA LEU A 211 4.27 -12.81 0.40
C LEU A 211 5.74 -13.19 0.13
N ALA A 212 6.19 -14.34 0.62
CA ALA A 212 7.59 -14.76 0.54
C ALA A 212 8.05 -14.94 -0.91
N GLU A 213 7.19 -15.51 -1.77
CA GLU A 213 7.51 -15.73 -3.17
C GLU A 213 7.74 -14.40 -3.92
N GLY A 214 6.82 -13.44 -3.76
CA GLY A 214 6.97 -12.10 -4.34
C GLY A 214 8.18 -11.34 -3.80
N ARG A 215 8.44 -11.44 -2.48
CA ARG A 215 9.64 -10.88 -1.87
C ARG A 215 10.93 -11.47 -2.46
N ALA A 216 10.98 -12.79 -2.67
CA ALA A 216 12.14 -13.45 -3.26
C ALA A 216 12.41 -12.95 -4.69
N VAL A 217 11.36 -12.79 -5.50
CA VAL A 217 11.48 -12.17 -6.84
C VAL A 217 11.98 -10.74 -6.72
N ALA A 218 11.42 -9.91 -5.84
CA ALA A 218 11.88 -8.55 -5.62
C ALA A 218 13.36 -8.49 -5.21
N ALA A 219 13.82 -9.42 -4.36
CA ALA A 219 15.22 -9.50 -3.94
C ALA A 219 16.20 -9.79 -5.10
N THR A 220 15.78 -10.56 -6.11
CA THR A 220 16.62 -10.81 -7.29
C THR A 220 16.83 -9.55 -8.14
N TRP A 221 15.86 -8.63 -8.12
CA TRP A 221 15.91 -7.38 -8.89
C TRP A 221 16.56 -6.23 -8.12
N LEU A 222 16.18 -6.11 -6.84
CA LEU A 222 16.47 -4.93 -6.03
C LEU A 222 17.54 -5.17 -4.96
N GLY A 223 17.89 -6.44 -4.72
CA GLY A 223 18.71 -6.86 -3.59
C GLY A 223 17.87 -7.06 -2.31
N GLU A 224 18.48 -7.74 -1.34
CA GLU A 224 17.83 -8.17 -0.10
C GLU A 224 17.35 -7.01 0.76
N GLN A 225 18.12 -5.92 0.84
CA GLN A 225 17.80 -4.76 1.64
C GLN A 225 16.51 -4.08 1.15
N GLU A 226 16.39 -3.81 -0.15
CA GLU A 226 15.20 -3.17 -0.69
C GLU A 226 13.98 -4.11 -0.64
N ALA A 227 14.19 -5.41 -0.84
CA ALA A 227 13.12 -6.39 -0.67
C ALA A 227 12.60 -6.42 0.78
N GLU A 228 13.44 -6.19 1.78
CA GLU A 228 13.04 -6.04 3.18
C GLU A 228 12.30 -4.72 3.41
N GLU A 229 12.75 -3.62 2.81
CA GLU A 229 12.03 -2.34 2.84
C GLU A 229 10.58 -2.47 2.34
N LEU A 230 10.37 -3.23 1.25
CA LEU A 230 9.05 -3.42 0.62
C LEU A 230 8.06 -4.20 1.48
N VAL A 231 8.52 -5.15 2.31
CA VAL A 231 7.65 -6.09 3.02
C VAL A 231 7.74 -6.00 4.55
N LEU A 232 8.66 -5.22 5.09
CA LEU A 232 8.84 -5.09 6.54
C LEU A 232 9.01 -3.64 6.98
N VAL A 233 10.05 -2.94 6.50
CA VAL A 233 10.43 -1.63 7.07
C VAL A 233 9.39 -0.55 6.76
N ARG A 234 9.02 -0.36 5.49
CA ARG A 234 7.98 0.60 5.10
C ARG A 234 6.59 0.18 5.60
N PRO A 235 6.18 -1.10 5.51
CA PRO A 235 4.95 -1.56 6.15
C PRO A 235 4.91 -1.30 7.67
N GLN A 236 6.02 -1.51 8.39
CA GLN A 236 6.09 -1.19 9.82
C GLN A 236 5.93 0.31 10.08
N ALA A 237 6.57 1.16 9.27
CA ALA A 237 6.42 2.62 9.37
C ALA A 237 4.96 3.08 9.18
N ILE A 238 4.19 2.41 8.30
CA ILE A 238 2.75 2.63 8.15
C ILE A 238 2.01 2.28 9.45
N LEU A 239 2.27 1.10 10.02
CA LEU A 239 1.64 0.67 11.27
C LEU A 239 1.98 1.60 12.45
N ASP A 240 3.19 2.13 12.46
CA ASP A 240 3.67 3.08 13.48
C ASP A 240 3.22 4.53 13.21
N ASN A 241 2.43 4.75 12.15
CA ASN A 241 1.94 6.06 11.71
C ASN A 241 3.06 7.09 11.53
N ARG A 242 4.25 6.66 11.06
CA ARG A 242 5.39 7.57 10.84
C ARG A 242 5.08 8.58 9.74
N ASP A 243 5.72 9.74 9.82
CA ASP A 243 5.63 10.72 8.74
C ASP A 243 6.32 10.19 7.48
N PRO A 244 5.73 10.31 6.28
CA PRO A 244 6.35 9.86 5.03
C PRO A 244 7.75 10.43 4.78
N SER A 245 8.03 11.62 5.30
CA SER A 245 9.36 12.26 5.18
C SER A 245 10.46 11.60 6.01
N GLU A 246 10.09 10.75 6.97
CA GLU A 246 10.99 9.98 7.83
C GLU A 246 11.23 8.56 7.30
N VAL A 247 10.57 8.19 6.22
CA VAL A 247 10.65 6.86 5.63
C VAL A 247 11.47 6.89 4.35
N SER A 248 12.37 5.93 4.18
CA SER A 248 13.22 5.82 2.99
C SER A 248 12.39 5.68 1.72
N ALA A 249 12.62 6.56 0.74
CA ALA A 249 12.00 6.47 -0.57
C ALA A 249 12.53 5.25 -1.35
N PRO A 250 11.71 4.60 -2.19
CA PRO A 250 12.18 3.53 -3.06
C PRO A 250 13.28 4.05 -4.01
N PRO A 251 14.46 3.41 -4.06
CA PRO A 251 15.53 3.80 -4.97
C PRO A 251 15.25 3.28 -6.38
N SER A 252 15.50 4.10 -7.40
CA SER A 252 15.51 3.59 -8.78
C SER A 252 16.71 2.68 -9.05
N VAL A 253 16.61 1.77 -10.01
CA VAL A 253 17.77 0.94 -10.43
C VAL A 253 18.88 1.80 -11.05
N ALA A 254 18.52 2.91 -11.69
CA ALA A 254 19.46 3.86 -12.24
C ALA A 254 20.31 4.51 -11.13
N ASP A 255 19.68 4.93 -10.03
CA ASP A 255 20.36 5.52 -8.87
C ASP A 255 21.34 4.51 -8.25
N ARG A 256 20.94 3.24 -8.10
CA ARG A 256 21.79 2.17 -7.55
C ARG A 256 23.01 1.82 -8.40
N ARG A 257 22.92 1.93 -9.71
CA ARG A 257 24.07 1.74 -10.59
C ARG A 257 25.11 2.84 -10.44
N TRP A 258 24.63 4.05 -10.16
CA TRP A 258 25.48 5.20 -9.90
C TRP A 258 26.25 5.06 -8.58
N ASP A 259 25.57 4.66 -7.49
CA ASP A 259 26.19 4.45 -6.17
C ASP A 259 27.30 3.36 -6.19
N LYS A 260 27.08 2.28 -6.94
CA LYS A 260 28.12 1.22 -7.11
C LYS A 260 29.35 1.68 -7.90
N GLY A 261 29.23 2.74 -8.70
CA GLY A 261 30.34 3.33 -9.46
C GLY A 261 31.14 4.37 -8.67
N MET A 262 30.60 4.90 -7.57
CA MET A 262 31.20 5.99 -6.80
C MET A 262 31.82 5.60 -5.46
N SER A 263 31.93 4.30 -5.12
CA SER A 263 32.69 3.87 -3.93
C SER A 263 34.20 4.13 -4.02
N GLY A 264 34.64 4.97 -4.95
CA GLY A 264 36.04 5.32 -5.23
C GLY A 264 36.37 6.81 -5.29
N THR A 265 35.53 7.77 -4.87
CA THR A 265 35.97 9.15 -4.53
C THR A 265 34.76 9.98 -4.03
N GLY A 266 34.97 10.66 -2.88
CA GLY A 266 33.93 11.41 -2.23
C GLY A 266 33.39 12.60 -3.03
N HIS A 267 32.07 12.78 -2.92
CA HIS A 267 31.44 14.11 -2.77
C HIS A 267 29.98 13.90 -2.31
N SER A 268 29.75 14.18 -1.05
CA SER A 268 28.42 14.32 -0.44
C SER A 268 27.97 15.76 -0.66
N ASP A 269 26.96 16.05 -1.48
CA ASP A 269 26.19 17.33 -1.32
C ASP A 269 24.90 17.48 -2.17
N GLU A 270 24.51 16.52 -3.01
CA GLU A 270 23.30 16.73 -3.85
C GLU A 270 22.00 16.13 -3.32
N HIS A 271 22.07 15.20 -2.36
CA HIS A 271 20.85 14.52 -1.83
C HIS A 271 20.00 15.41 -0.93
N ASN A 272 20.55 16.54 -0.45
CA ASN A 272 19.85 17.44 0.49
C ASN A 272 19.01 18.55 -0.17
N ARG A 273 18.95 18.63 -1.51
CA ARG A 273 18.15 19.66 -2.20
C ARG A 273 16.71 19.24 -2.50
N ARG A 274 16.40 17.95 -2.56
CA ARG A 274 15.05 17.47 -2.89
C ARG A 274 14.07 17.55 -1.72
N SER A 275 14.53 17.45 -0.47
CA SER A 275 13.69 17.56 0.73
C SER A 275 13.31 19.02 1.10
N ARG A 276 13.98 20.04 0.56
CA ARG A 276 13.70 21.45 0.85
C ARG A 276 12.54 22.05 0.04
N GLY A 277 12.16 21.45 -1.09
CA GLY A 277 11.04 21.93 -1.92
C GLY A 277 9.67 21.78 -1.26
N TRP A 278 9.48 20.79 -0.42
CA TRP A 278 8.23 20.48 0.23
C TRP A 278 7.85 21.43 1.36
N ARG A 279 8.82 21.88 2.17
CA ARG A 279 8.56 22.81 3.29
C ARG A 279 8.10 24.19 2.84
N ASN A 280 8.54 24.66 1.67
CA ASN A 280 8.15 25.98 1.15
C ASN A 280 6.77 26.01 0.49
N TRP A 281 6.25 24.89 0.02
CA TRP A 281 4.92 24.85 -0.60
C TRP A 281 3.79 24.84 0.45
N PHE A 282 3.94 24.08 1.55
CA PHE A 282 2.97 24.06 2.65
C PHE A 282 2.85 25.40 3.40
N SER A 283 3.95 26.16 3.50
CA SER A 283 3.92 27.46 4.20
C SER A 283 3.31 28.60 3.38
N GLN A 284 3.13 28.44 2.06
CA GLN A 284 2.52 29.48 1.21
C GLN A 284 1.01 29.32 1.03
N THR A 285 0.45 28.13 1.26
CA THR A 285 -0.97 27.86 0.99
C THR A 285 -1.90 28.11 2.19
N ILE A 286 -1.33 28.34 3.41
CA ILE A 286 -2.11 28.65 4.63
C ILE A 286 -1.92 30.13 5.00
N LYS A 287 -2.27 31.04 4.12
CA LYS A 287 -2.60 32.41 4.50
C LYS A 287 -4.10 32.61 4.31
N SER A 288 -4.83 32.56 5.41
CA SER A 288 -6.25 32.89 5.47
C SER A 288 -6.53 34.26 4.86
N PRO A 289 -7.63 34.46 4.13
CA PRO A 289 -8.10 35.79 3.79
C PRO A 289 -8.53 36.50 5.08
N ARG A 290 -7.91 37.63 5.40
CA ARG A 290 -8.40 38.53 6.44
C ARG A 290 -9.78 39.00 6.06
N ALA A 291 -10.73 38.80 6.96
CA ALA A 291 -12.05 39.42 6.91
C ALA A 291 -11.86 40.95 6.88
N ASN A 292 -12.30 41.57 5.80
CA ASN A 292 -12.47 43.04 5.72
C ASN A 292 -13.80 43.35 6.41
N ARG A 293 -13.78 43.79 7.68
CA ARG A 293 -14.82 44.60 8.27
C ARG A 293 -14.45 46.05 7.96
N ASP A 294 -15.36 46.76 7.34
CA ASP A 294 -15.71 48.15 7.49
C ASP A 294 -16.21 48.71 6.18
N ARG A 295 -17.49 48.95 6.13
CA ARG A 295 -18.42 50.04 5.84
C ARG A 295 -19.65 49.60 5.07
#